data_d98ec70218833eef3c79be7f1bdf3a27
#
_entry.id   d98ec70218833eef3c79be7f1bdf3a27
#
_cell.length_a   1.000
_cell.length_b   1.000
_cell.length_c   1.000
_cell.angle_alpha   90.00
_cell.angle_beta   90.00
_cell.angle_gamma   90.00
#
_symmetry.space_group_name_H-M   'P 1'
#
loop_
_entity.id
_entity.type
_entity.pdbx_description
1 polymer ?
#
loop_
_entity_poly.entity_id
_entity_poly.type
_entity_poly.pdbx_seq_one_letter_code
_entity_poly.pdbx_strand_id
1 'polypeptide(L)'
;MNSALWMTVATMAPDMNRRAPMIAGIAFAVLYAAAVLVIPAFPDADDGAARVQALLLAFSAFALAVVLAFARDRLSGPAAHLFTVGSALLLAQLCVAIWFTGGPALRPGQLDTAAARVIGDVGSMWLPAATVANILVAVPILLAANEDRFPRWLGIGTAVFTVEQLLETITVIGPPGSFIAPGGPMNHYLGGTLTVAFFLSVGICLSLTESAPDDTATVAEPAPVEHPTPADDPAGE
;
A
#
# COMPACT_ATOMS: atom_id res chain seq x y z
N MET A 1 7.95 -13.61 -37.92
CA MET A 1 7.25 -12.79 -36.90
C MET A 1 8.27 -12.38 -35.84
N ASN A 2 8.47 -11.09 -35.68
CA ASN A 2 9.70 -10.35 -35.33
C ASN A 2 10.34 -10.69 -33.98
N SER A 3 11.51 -11.32 -33.97
CA SER A 3 12.44 -11.43 -32.83
C SER A 3 12.86 -10.08 -32.24
N ALA A 4 12.87 -9.03 -33.06
CA ALA A 4 13.15 -7.66 -32.61
C ALA A 4 12.11 -7.10 -31.61
N LEU A 5 10.84 -7.47 -31.76
CA LEU A 5 9.77 -7.01 -30.85
C LEU A 5 9.93 -7.62 -29.46
N TRP A 6 10.33 -8.87 -29.36
CA TRP A 6 10.58 -9.54 -28.09
C TRP A 6 11.82 -9.02 -27.38
N MET A 7 12.87 -8.65 -28.11
CA MET A 7 14.04 -7.99 -27.51
C MET A 7 13.70 -6.61 -26.94
N THR A 8 12.88 -5.82 -27.65
CA THR A 8 12.47 -4.48 -27.15
C THR A 8 11.57 -4.59 -25.91
N VAL A 9 10.68 -5.56 -25.83
CA VAL A 9 9.85 -5.80 -24.64
C VAL A 9 10.70 -6.30 -23.47
N ALA A 10 11.68 -7.17 -23.71
CA ALA A 10 12.57 -7.70 -22.67
C ALA A 10 13.51 -6.63 -22.08
N THR A 11 13.93 -5.64 -22.87
CA THR A 11 14.77 -4.52 -22.39
C THR A 11 13.98 -3.42 -21.66
N MET A 12 12.66 -3.30 -21.93
CA MET A 12 11.79 -2.35 -21.19
C MET A 12 11.31 -2.89 -19.83
N ALA A 13 11.33 -4.22 -19.64
CA ALA A 13 10.80 -4.85 -18.43
C ALA A 13 11.50 -4.41 -17.12
N PRO A 14 12.84 -4.31 -17.02
CA PRO A 14 13.51 -3.94 -15.77
C PRO A 14 13.23 -2.49 -15.34
N ASP A 15 13.20 -1.55 -16.29
CA ASP A 15 12.92 -0.14 -15.99
C ASP A 15 11.47 0.09 -15.57
N MET A 16 10.54 -0.61 -16.18
CA MET A 16 9.11 -0.51 -15.85
C MET A 16 8.82 -1.10 -14.48
N ASN A 17 9.46 -2.20 -14.10
CA ASN A 17 9.33 -2.80 -12.77
C ASN A 17 9.87 -1.87 -11.67
N ARG A 18 10.96 -1.16 -11.92
CA ARG A 18 11.54 -0.19 -11.00
C ARG A 18 10.64 1.03 -10.75
N ARG A 19 9.90 1.49 -11.76
CA ARG A 19 9.01 2.66 -11.65
C ARG A 19 7.59 2.32 -11.19
N ALA A 20 7.21 1.05 -11.24
CA ALA A 20 5.86 0.61 -10.90
C ALA A 20 5.39 1.08 -9.51
N PRO A 21 6.17 0.94 -8.41
CA PRO A 21 5.70 1.37 -7.09
C PRO A 21 5.51 2.88 -6.98
N MET A 22 6.34 3.69 -7.66
CA MET A 22 6.17 5.16 -7.68
C MET A 22 4.91 5.56 -8.45
N ILE A 23 4.71 4.99 -9.63
CA ILE A 23 3.52 5.26 -10.45
C ILE A 23 2.26 4.85 -9.68
N ALA A 24 2.28 3.69 -9.04
CA ALA A 24 1.18 3.21 -8.22
C ALA A 24 0.95 4.10 -6.98
N GLY A 25 2.02 4.57 -6.31
CA GLY A 25 1.94 5.50 -5.20
C GLY A 25 1.32 6.84 -5.59
N ILE A 26 1.71 7.40 -6.74
CA ILE A 26 1.12 8.63 -7.29
C ILE A 26 -0.35 8.39 -7.67
N ALA A 27 -0.66 7.30 -8.35
CA ALA A 27 -2.03 6.95 -8.71
C ALA A 27 -2.92 6.80 -7.48
N PHE A 28 -2.45 6.07 -6.46
CA PHE A 28 -3.14 5.99 -5.17
C PHE A 28 -3.39 7.37 -4.57
N ALA A 29 -2.34 8.18 -4.45
CA ALA A 29 -2.41 9.51 -3.84
C ALA A 29 -3.46 10.40 -4.52
N VAL A 30 -3.45 10.47 -5.85
CA VAL A 30 -4.39 11.29 -6.62
C VAL A 30 -5.81 10.77 -6.52
N LEU A 31 -6.02 9.46 -6.73
CA LEU A 31 -7.34 8.86 -6.73
C LEU A 31 -7.99 8.87 -5.34
N TYR A 32 -7.22 8.53 -4.32
CA TYR A 32 -7.70 8.51 -2.94
C TYR A 32 -7.96 9.94 -2.42
N ALA A 33 -7.05 10.89 -2.68
CA ALA A 33 -7.26 12.28 -2.30
C ALA A 33 -8.51 12.87 -2.98
N ALA A 34 -8.72 12.59 -4.26
CA ALA A 34 -9.93 13.01 -4.97
C ALA A 34 -11.18 12.39 -4.35
N ALA A 35 -11.14 11.10 -4.00
CA ALA A 35 -12.28 10.40 -3.42
C ALA A 35 -12.60 10.86 -1.99
N VAL A 36 -11.57 11.04 -1.14
CA VAL A 36 -11.78 11.26 0.30
C VAL A 36 -11.72 12.73 0.69
N LEU A 37 -10.84 13.54 0.06
CA LEU A 37 -10.64 14.93 0.47
C LEU A 37 -11.45 15.94 -0.35
N VAL A 38 -11.88 15.57 -1.58
CA VAL A 38 -12.55 16.52 -2.49
C VAL A 38 -14.04 16.23 -2.60
N ILE A 39 -14.43 14.96 -2.74
CA ILE A 39 -15.84 14.58 -2.89
C ILE A 39 -16.46 14.45 -1.48
N PRO A 40 -17.60 15.13 -1.20
CA PRO A 40 -18.29 14.98 0.07
C PRO A 40 -18.68 13.51 0.33
N ALA A 41 -18.65 13.10 1.60
CA ALA A 41 -19.11 11.76 1.96
C ALA A 41 -20.65 11.66 1.91
N PHE A 42 -21.17 10.46 1.71
CA PHE A 42 -22.59 10.18 1.89
C PHE A 42 -23.02 10.51 3.35
N PRO A 43 -24.17 11.15 3.63
CA PRO A 43 -25.28 11.41 2.67
C PRO A 43 -25.20 12.77 1.95
N ASP A 44 -24.16 13.56 2.11
CA ASP A 44 -24.09 14.94 1.57
C ASP A 44 -23.71 14.96 0.07
N ALA A 45 -23.14 13.86 -0.44
CA ALA A 45 -22.84 13.70 -1.87
C ALA A 45 -24.13 13.46 -2.66
N ASP A 46 -24.24 14.06 -3.85
CA ASP A 46 -25.24 13.62 -4.82
C ASP A 46 -24.91 12.21 -5.36
N ASP A 47 -25.93 11.53 -5.94
CA ASP A 47 -25.77 10.15 -6.41
C ASP A 47 -24.68 9.98 -7.49
N GLY A 48 -24.45 11.01 -8.31
CA GLY A 48 -23.40 11.04 -9.32
C GLY A 48 -22.04 11.10 -8.68
N ALA A 49 -21.85 12.00 -7.73
CA ALA A 49 -20.62 12.18 -6.97
C ALA A 49 -20.28 10.91 -6.15
N ALA A 50 -21.28 10.30 -5.50
CA ALA A 50 -21.09 9.06 -4.75
C ALA A 50 -20.62 7.88 -5.64
N ARG A 51 -21.15 7.75 -6.86
CA ARG A 51 -20.69 6.75 -7.83
C ARG A 51 -19.25 6.99 -8.29
N VAL A 52 -18.93 8.26 -8.59
CA VAL A 52 -17.56 8.66 -8.94
C VAL A 52 -16.60 8.37 -7.78
N GLN A 53 -16.99 8.72 -6.55
CA GLN A 53 -16.21 8.44 -5.34
C GLN A 53 -15.93 6.94 -5.18
N ALA A 54 -16.96 6.09 -5.33
CA ALA A 54 -16.80 4.64 -5.26
C ALA A 54 -15.84 4.10 -6.33
N LEU A 55 -15.89 4.64 -7.55
CA LEU A 55 -15.00 4.27 -8.64
C LEU A 55 -13.55 4.68 -8.34
N LEU A 56 -13.34 5.91 -7.86
CA LEU A 56 -12.01 6.40 -7.47
C LEU A 56 -11.42 5.57 -6.32
N LEU A 57 -12.22 5.20 -5.31
CA LEU A 57 -11.80 4.30 -4.24
C LEU A 57 -11.41 2.92 -4.78
N ALA A 58 -12.17 2.36 -5.72
CA ALA A 58 -11.83 1.07 -6.32
C ALA A 58 -10.48 1.10 -7.05
N PHE A 59 -10.25 2.10 -7.89
CA PHE A 59 -8.96 2.24 -8.58
C PHE A 59 -7.82 2.59 -7.61
N SER A 60 -8.07 3.37 -6.56
CA SER A 60 -7.06 3.63 -5.52
C SER A 60 -6.68 2.34 -4.79
N ALA A 61 -7.63 1.44 -4.52
CA ALA A 61 -7.34 0.14 -3.91
C ALA A 61 -6.43 -0.74 -4.79
N PHE A 62 -6.63 -0.75 -6.13
CA PHE A 62 -5.70 -1.44 -7.04
C PHE A 62 -4.30 -0.84 -7.01
N ALA A 63 -4.20 0.48 -7.06
CA ALA A 63 -2.91 1.16 -6.99
C ALA A 63 -2.21 0.90 -5.65
N LEU A 64 -2.96 0.95 -4.54
CA LEU A 64 -2.42 0.64 -3.21
C LEU A 64 -1.93 -0.81 -3.13
N ALA A 65 -2.67 -1.78 -3.67
CA ALA A 65 -2.26 -3.18 -3.67
C ALA A 65 -0.88 -3.38 -4.33
N VAL A 66 -0.59 -2.63 -5.40
CA VAL A 66 0.74 -2.66 -6.05
C VAL A 66 1.80 -2.12 -5.11
N VAL A 67 1.59 -0.95 -4.48
CA VAL A 67 2.55 -0.37 -3.50
C VAL A 67 2.82 -1.35 -2.38
N LEU A 68 1.76 -1.96 -1.82
CA LEU A 68 1.87 -2.92 -0.72
C LEU A 68 2.62 -4.19 -1.13
N ALA A 69 2.42 -4.70 -2.36
CA ALA A 69 3.15 -5.85 -2.87
C ALA A 69 4.66 -5.59 -2.91
N PHE A 70 5.08 -4.48 -3.51
CA PHE A 70 6.50 -4.09 -3.56
C PHE A 70 7.10 -3.81 -2.18
N ALA A 71 6.33 -3.19 -1.26
CA ALA A 71 6.78 -2.98 0.11
C ALA A 71 6.96 -4.30 0.87
N ARG A 72 6.07 -5.28 0.63
CA ARG A 72 6.14 -6.62 1.23
C ARG A 72 7.46 -7.33 0.90
N ASP A 73 7.96 -7.18 -0.31
CA ASP A 73 9.19 -7.84 -0.77
C ASP A 73 10.46 -7.31 -0.05
N ARG A 74 10.37 -6.14 0.59
CA ARG A 74 11.46 -5.58 1.40
C ARG A 74 11.44 -6.05 2.86
N LEU A 75 10.42 -6.78 3.25
CA LEU A 75 10.21 -7.24 4.63
C LEU A 75 10.50 -8.74 4.75
N SER A 76 10.92 -9.18 5.93
CA SER A 76 11.21 -10.60 6.21
C SER A 76 10.68 -11.00 7.60
N GLY A 77 10.59 -12.29 7.83
CA GLY A 77 10.20 -12.85 9.13
C GLY A 77 8.82 -12.41 9.62
N PRO A 78 8.62 -12.28 10.94
CA PRO A 78 7.32 -11.92 11.53
C PRO A 78 6.77 -10.58 11.07
N ALA A 79 7.64 -9.58 10.81
CA ALA A 79 7.24 -8.26 10.31
C ALA A 79 6.55 -8.38 8.95
N ALA A 80 7.03 -9.25 8.08
CA ALA A 80 6.43 -9.50 6.78
C ALA A 80 5.04 -10.14 6.87
N HIS A 81 4.82 -11.04 7.82
CA HIS A 81 3.50 -11.64 8.05
C HIS A 81 2.51 -10.62 8.60
N LEU A 82 2.94 -9.81 9.59
CA LEU A 82 2.11 -8.74 10.15
C LEU A 82 1.71 -7.73 9.07
N PHE A 83 2.66 -7.31 8.23
CA PHE A 83 2.42 -6.45 7.09
C PHE A 83 1.39 -7.03 6.11
N THR A 84 1.51 -8.32 5.79
CA THR A 84 0.57 -9.01 4.87
C THR A 84 -0.85 -9.01 5.43
N VAL A 85 -1.01 -9.30 6.73
CA VAL A 85 -2.32 -9.25 7.40
C VAL A 85 -2.88 -7.83 7.40
N GLY A 86 -2.05 -6.83 7.76
CA GLY A 86 -2.43 -5.41 7.73
C GLY A 86 -2.84 -4.96 6.35
N SER A 87 -2.09 -5.34 5.31
CA SER A 87 -2.39 -5.01 3.90
C SER A 87 -3.71 -5.60 3.44
N ALA A 88 -3.97 -6.87 3.76
CA ALA A 88 -5.23 -7.53 3.43
C ALA A 88 -6.42 -6.84 4.14
N LEU A 89 -6.26 -6.52 5.42
CA LEU A 89 -7.27 -5.82 6.20
C LEU A 89 -7.54 -4.41 5.64
N LEU A 90 -6.49 -3.67 5.27
CA LEU A 90 -6.62 -2.32 4.69
C LEU A 90 -7.36 -2.35 3.36
N LEU A 91 -7.03 -3.27 2.47
CA LEU A 91 -7.73 -3.44 1.19
C LEU A 91 -9.19 -3.86 1.41
N ALA A 92 -9.46 -4.73 2.38
CA ALA A 92 -10.83 -5.11 2.75
C ALA A 92 -11.62 -3.89 3.27
N GLN A 93 -11.02 -3.02 4.09
CA GLN A 93 -11.68 -1.79 4.56
C GLN A 93 -11.99 -0.83 3.41
N LEU A 94 -11.13 -0.69 2.41
CA LEU A 94 -11.43 0.09 1.20
C LEU A 94 -12.62 -0.51 0.42
N CYS A 95 -12.72 -1.84 0.33
CA CYS A 95 -13.89 -2.48 -0.28
C CYS A 95 -15.18 -2.19 0.51
N VAL A 96 -15.12 -2.18 1.83
CA VAL A 96 -16.25 -1.79 2.69
C VAL A 96 -16.63 -0.32 2.43
N ALA A 97 -15.67 0.58 2.34
CA ALA A 97 -15.91 1.97 1.99
C ALA A 97 -16.66 2.12 0.65
N ILE A 98 -16.24 1.36 -0.37
CA ILE A 98 -16.91 1.35 -1.69
C ILE A 98 -18.38 0.91 -1.57
N TRP A 99 -18.69 -0.09 -0.75
CA TRP A 99 -20.08 -0.56 -0.56
C TRP A 99 -20.95 0.51 0.06
N PHE A 100 -20.48 1.18 1.11
CA PHE A 100 -21.25 2.22 1.80
C PHE A 100 -21.31 3.53 1.03
N THR A 101 -20.35 3.81 0.16
CA THR A 101 -20.37 4.99 -0.72
C THR A 101 -21.24 4.76 -1.96
N GLY A 102 -21.03 3.66 -2.66
CA GLY A 102 -21.68 3.39 -3.94
C GLY A 102 -23.06 2.73 -3.82
N GLY A 103 -23.28 1.93 -2.77
CA GLY A 103 -24.51 1.18 -2.57
C GLY A 103 -25.76 2.06 -2.52
N PRO A 104 -25.80 3.11 -1.69
CA PRO A 104 -26.94 4.03 -1.63
C PRO A 104 -27.27 4.72 -2.96
N ALA A 105 -26.25 5.03 -3.75
CA ALA A 105 -26.40 5.69 -5.05
C ALA A 105 -26.96 4.78 -6.17
N LEU A 106 -27.12 3.46 -5.92
CA LEU A 106 -27.73 2.56 -6.91
C LEU A 106 -29.22 2.82 -7.11
N ARG A 107 -29.91 3.32 -6.09
CA ARG A 107 -31.36 3.60 -6.13
C ARG A 107 -31.66 5.01 -5.63
N PRO A 108 -31.41 6.03 -6.47
CA PRO A 108 -31.61 7.43 -6.12
C PRO A 108 -33.03 7.72 -5.61
N GLY A 109 -33.14 8.47 -4.52
CA GLY A 109 -34.41 8.92 -3.97
C GLY A 109 -35.30 7.83 -3.34
N GLN A 110 -34.81 6.58 -3.21
CA GLN A 110 -35.57 5.49 -2.57
C GLN A 110 -35.29 5.33 -1.08
N LEU A 111 -34.20 5.95 -0.57
CA LEU A 111 -33.91 5.95 0.85
C LEU A 111 -34.62 7.10 1.55
N ASP A 112 -35.33 6.80 2.64
CA ASP A 112 -35.82 7.84 3.54
C ASP A 112 -34.64 8.46 4.34
N THR A 113 -34.89 9.65 4.91
CA THR A 113 -33.84 10.41 5.61
C THR A 113 -33.26 9.66 6.82
N ALA A 114 -34.07 8.85 7.51
CA ALA A 114 -33.60 8.10 8.69
C ALA A 114 -32.71 6.94 8.26
N ALA A 115 -33.10 6.19 7.25
CA ALA A 115 -32.27 5.13 6.67
C ALA A 115 -30.95 5.67 6.11
N ALA A 116 -30.98 6.79 5.38
CA ALA A 116 -29.78 7.44 4.85
C ALA A 116 -28.79 7.83 5.96
N ARG A 117 -29.27 8.39 7.07
CA ARG A 117 -28.43 8.74 8.23
C ARG A 117 -27.79 7.49 8.84
N VAL A 118 -28.57 6.45 9.11
CA VAL A 118 -28.03 5.20 9.71
C VAL A 118 -26.98 4.57 8.81
N ILE A 119 -27.19 4.54 7.50
CA ILE A 119 -26.20 4.03 6.53
C ILE A 119 -24.95 4.92 6.53
N GLY A 120 -25.11 6.25 6.58
CA GLY A 120 -24.00 7.20 6.68
C GLY A 120 -23.20 7.02 7.96
N ASP A 121 -23.85 6.88 9.11
CA ASP A 121 -23.20 6.65 10.41
C ASP A 121 -22.40 5.33 10.40
N VAL A 122 -23.01 4.25 9.93
CA VAL A 122 -22.29 2.95 9.79
C VAL A 122 -21.15 3.07 8.79
N GLY A 123 -21.40 3.75 7.68
CA GLY A 123 -20.38 3.99 6.65
C GLY A 123 -19.20 4.79 7.17
N SER A 124 -19.42 5.79 8.01
CA SER A 124 -18.35 6.62 8.56
C SER A 124 -17.37 5.85 9.48
N MET A 125 -17.80 4.72 10.03
CA MET A 125 -16.98 3.87 10.90
C MET A 125 -15.82 3.18 10.18
N TRP A 126 -15.80 3.16 8.85
CA TRP A 126 -14.67 2.54 8.13
C TRP A 126 -13.35 3.29 8.34
N LEU A 127 -13.38 4.62 8.49
CA LEU A 127 -12.20 5.44 8.71
C LEU A 127 -11.48 5.06 10.01
N PRO A 128 -12.11 5.15 11.20
CA PRO A 128 -11.45 4.73 12.42
C PRO A 128 -11.13 3.23 12.45
N ALA A 129 -11.88 2.38 11.74
CA ALA A 129 -11.54 0.97 11.63
C ALA A 129 -10.30 0.74 10.75
N ALA A 130 -10.05 1.58 9.76
CA ALA A 130 -8.86 1.52 8.92
C ALA A 130 -7.57 1.85 9.69
N THR A 131 -7.64 2.60 10.81
CA THR A 131 -6.45 2.95 11.62
C THR A 131 -5.69 1.72 12.09
N VAL A 132 -6.40 0.66 12.50
CA VAL A 132 -5.78 -0.61 12.91
C VAL A 132 -4.99 -1.23 11.76
N ALA A 133 -5.57 -1.27 10.57
CA ALA A 133 -4.90 -1.80 9.38
C ALA A 133 -3.69 -0.95 8.99
N ASN A 134 -3.80 0.38 9.06
CA ASN A 134 -2.70 1.30 8.81
C ASN A 134 -1.54 1.10 9.79
N ILE A 135 -1.81 0.90 11.08
CA ILE A 135 -0.79 0.59 12.08
C ILE A 135 -0.10 -0.74 11.78
N LEU A 136 -0.86 -1.77 11.42
CA LEU A 136 -0.32 -3.09 11.05
C LEU A 136 0.56 -3.04 9.79
N VAL A 137 0.34 -2.09 8.89
CA VAL A 137 1.19 -1.81 7.72
C VAL A 137 2.39 -0.95 8.11
N ALA A 138 2.19 0.10 8.90
CA ALA A 138 3.22 1.08 9.21
C ALA A 138 4.30 0.53 10.16
N VAL A 139 3.93 -0.19 11.22
CA VAL A 139 4.87 -0.71 12.22
C VAL A 139 5.96 -1.61 11.60
N PRO A 140 5.65 -2.59 10.71
CA PRO A 140 6.69 -3.35 10.02
C PRO A 140 7.65 -2.50 9.19
N ILE A 141 7.17 -1.45 8.53
CA ILE A 141 8.03 -0.53 7.77
C ILE A 141 8.95 0.26 8.74
N LEU A 142 8.41 0.72 9.87
CA LEU A 142 9.18 1.41 10.90
C LEU A 142 10.31 0.50 11.46
N LEU A 143 10.00 -0.74 11.77
CA LEU A 143 10.99 -1.72 12.24
C LEU A 143 12.06 -1.98 11.19
N ALA A 144 11.66 -2.17 9.93
CA ALA A 144 12.60 -2.37 8.82
C ALA A 144 13.46 -1.12 8.53
N ALA A 145 12.96 0.09 8.77
CA ALA A 145 13.75 1.31 8.68
C ALA A 145 14.83 1.40 9.78
N ASN A 146 14.57 0.85 10.97
CA ASN A 146 15.57 0.73 12.02
C ASN A 146 16.66 -0.32 11.72
N GLU A 147 16.37 -1.24 10.79
CA GLU A 147 17.33 -2.23 10.26
C GLU A 147 18.02 -1.77 8.97
N ASP A 148 17.96 -0.48 8.64
CA ASP A 148 18.51 0.15 7.43
C ASP A 148 17.94 -0.39 6.10
N ARG A 149 16.81 -1.13 6.11
CA ARG A 149 16.14 -1.63 4.89
C ARG A 149 15.34 -0.54 4.17
N PHE A 150 14.98 0.51 4.89
CA PHE A 150 14.37 1.73 4.38
C PHE A 150 15.15 2.95 4.86
N PRO A 151 15.14 4.06 4.11
CA PRO A 151 15.86 5.25 4.52
C PRO A 151 15.26 5.87 5.79
N ARG A 152 16.10 6.48 6.62
CA ARG A 152 15.71 7.05 7.93
C ARG A 152 14.58 8.06 7.85
N TRP A 153 14.52 8.85 6.78
CA TRP A 153 13.43 9.83 6.60
C TRP A 153 12.06 9.16 6.50
N LEU A 154 11.98 7.99 5.82
CA LEU A 154 10.75 7.21 5.76
C LEU A 154 10.40 6.64 7.13
N GLY A 155 11.39 6.16 7.91
CA GLY A 155 11.19 5.71 9.28
C GLY A 155 10.57 6.79 10.17
N ILE A 156 11.08 8.04 10.09
CA ILE A 156 10.52 9.17 10.83
C ILE A 156 9.08 9.47 10.38
N GLY A 157 8.84 9.53 9.07
CA GLY A 157 7.49 9.75 8.53
C GLY A 157 6.52 8.64 8.95
N THR A 158 6.97 7.39 8.94
CA THR A 158 6.20 6.23 9.40
C THR A 158 5.87 6.30 10.89
N ALA A 159 6.82 6.75 11.73
CA ALA A 159 6.58 6.94 13.16
C ALA A 159 5.51 8.01 13.41
N VAL A 160 5.59 9.15 12.72
CA VAL A 160 4.58 10.22 12.79
C VAL A 160 3.21 9.70 12.36
N PHE A 161 3.14 8.99 11.24
CA PHE A 161 1.91 8.38 10.75
C PHE A 161 1.33 7.37 11.75
N THR A 162 2.17 6.51 12.33
CA THR A 162 1.73 5.52 13.33
C THR A 162 1.14 6.20 14.58
N VAL A 163 1.78 7.24 15.09
CA VAL A 163 1.29 7.99 16.25
C VAL A 163 -0.05 8.67 15.93
N GLU A 164 -0.16 9.27 14.76
CA GLU A 164 -1.41 9.89 14.31
C GLU A 164 -2.54 8.85 14.21
N GLN A 165 -2.29 7.69 13.60
CA GLN A 165 -3.28 6.61 13.48
C GLN A 165 -3.71 6.08 14.87
N LEU A 166 -2.81 6.00 15.84
CA LEU A 166 -3.15 5.67 17.23
C LEU A 166 -4.08 6.72 17.85
N LEU A 167 -3.79 8.00 17.63
CA LEU A 167 -4.64 9.09 18.11
C LEU A 167 -6.00 9.09 17.40
N GLU A 168 -6.01 8.84 16.10
CA GLU A 168 -7.22 8.77 15.28
C GLU A 168 -8.16 7.64 15.73
N THR A 169 -7.64 6.56 16.31
CA THR A 169 -8.48 5.48 16.87
C THR A 169 -9.47 5.98 17.92
N ILE A 170 -9.18 7.08 18.61
CA ILE A 170 -10.08 7.69 19.61
C ILE A 170 -11.40 8.17 18.96
N THR A 171 -11.41 8.47 17.68
CA THR A 171 -12.59 8.93 16.96
C THR A 171 -13.75 7.92 16.96
N VAL A 172 -13.48 6.63 17.22
CA VAL A 172 -14.53 5.58 17.40
C VAL A 172 -15.56 5.98 18.45
N ILE A 173 -15.13 6.70 19.53
CA ILE A 173 -16.01 7.11 20.63
C ILE A 173 -16.36 8.60 20.58
N GLY A 174 -16.00 9.30 19.51
CA GLY A 174 -16.24 10.74 19.36
C GLY A 174 -17.73 11.05 19.20
N PRO A 175 -18.24 12.12 19.85
CA PRO A 175 -19.63 12.51 19.69
C PRO A 175 -19.96 12.92 18.25
N PRO A 176 -21.15 12.55 17.71
CA PRO A 176 -21.56 12.94 16.38
C PRO A 176 -21.45 14.45 16.13
N GLY A 177 -20.92 14.85 14.98
CA GLY A 177 -20.73 16.25 14.59
C GLY A 177 -19.54 16.97 15.26
N SER A 178 -18.77 16.29 16.11
CA SER A 178 -17.56 16.88 16.72
C SER A 178 -16.34 16.73 15.78
N PHE A 179 -15.25 17.43 16.07
CA PHE A 179 -13.98 17.29 15.37
C PHE A 179 -13.44 15.85 15.37
N ILE A 180 -13.67 15.13 16.48
CA ILE A 180 -13.25 13.75 16.71
C ILE A 180 -14.39 12.74 16.44
N ALA A 181 -15.46 13.12 15.74
CA ALA A 181 -16.48 12.16 15.36
C ALA A 181 -15.94 11.15 14.32
N PRO A 182 -16.48 9.91 14.25
CA PRO A 182 -16.23 9.03 13.12
C PRO A 182 -16.58 9.74 11.80
N GLY A 183 -15.65 9.74 10.84
CA GLY A 183 -15.80 10.52 9.60
C GLY A 183 -15.74 12.04 9.80
N GLY A 184 -15.44 12.54 10.99
CA GLY A 184 -15.26 13.95 11.28
C GLY A 184 -13.97 14.54 10.69
N PRO A 185 -13.74 15.86 10.91
CA PRO A 185 -12.58 16.55 10.31
C PRO A 185 -11.23 15.91 10.66
N MET A 186 -11.08 15.29 11.81
CA MET A 186 -9.86 14.60 12.20
C MET A 186 -9.57 13.41 11.27
N ASN A 187 -10.51 12.49 11.09
CA ASN A 187 -10.34 11.36 10.18
C ASN A 187 -10.24 11.82 8.72
N HIS A 188 -11.12 12.75 8.33
CA HIS A 188 -11.28 13.11 6.93
C HIS A 188 -10.08 13.90 6.41
N TYR A 189 -9.70 14.99 7.09
CA TYR A 189 -8.63 15.86 6.61
C TYR A 189 -7.25 15.44 7.12
N LEU A 190 -7.09 15.20 8.43
CA LEU A 190 -5.77 14.85 8.97
C LEU A 190 -5.38 13.43 8.60
N GLY A 191 -6.20 12.45 8.96
CA GLY A 191 -5.95 11.04 8.65
C GLY A 191 -5.88 10.78 7.15
N GLY A 192 -6.82 11.31 6.36
CA GLY A 192 -6.82 11.19 4.91
C GLY A 192 -5.56 11.78 4.26
N THR A 193 -5.13 12.98 4.68
CA THR A 193 -3.91 13.63 4.15
C THR A 193 -2.66 12.85 4.51
N LEU A 194 -2.53 12.40 5.75
CA LEU A 194 -1.36 11.63 6.19
C LEU A 194 -1.31 10.25 5.55
N THR A 195 -2.46 9.61 5.33
CA THR A 195 -2.55 8.35 4.56
C THR A 195 -2.04 8.54 3.12
N VAL A 196 -2.48 9.60 2.44
CA VAL A 196 -1.97 9.95 1.09
C VAL A 196 -0.46 10.16 1.11
N ALA A 197 0.02 11.00 2.04
CA ALA A 197 1.45 11.31 2.13
C ALA A 197 2.30 10.08 2.45
N PHE A 198 1.82 9.21 3.34
CA PHE A 198 2.52 8.00 3.73
C PHE A 198 2.69 7.03 2.56
N PHE A 199 1.60 6.62 1.90
CA PHE A 199 1.69 5.64 0.81
C PHE A 199 2.37 6.21 -0.44
N LEU A 200 2.24 7.50 -0.72
CA LEU A 200 3.03 8.18 -1.74
C LEU A 200 4.53 8.09 -1.43
N SER A 201 4.91 8.40 -0.18
CA SER A 201 6.30 8.33 0.28
C SER A 201 6.88 6.93 0.19
N VAL A 202 6.09 5.90 0.55
CA VAL A 202 6.47 4.50 0.40
C VAL A 202 6.71 4.17 -1.08
N GLY A 203 5.78 4.52 -1.98
CA GLY A 203 5.90 4.27 -3.42
C GLY A 203 7.13 4.94 -4.04
N ILE A 204 7.42 6.19 -3.67
CA ILE A 204 8.62 6.93 -4.10
C ILE A 204 9.89 6.23 -3.57
N CYS A 205 9.92 5.92 -2.28
CA CYS A 205 11.07 5.26 -1.64
C CYS A 205 11.41 3.94 -2.31
N LEU A 206 10.40 3.10 -2.58
CA LEU A 206 10.60 1.80 -3.23
C LEU A 206 11.23 1.91 -4.63
N SER A 207 10.96 3.00 -5.34
CA SER A 207 11.52 3.25 -6.67
C SER A 207 12.94 3.84 -6.64
N LEU A 208 13.30 4.54 -5.56
CA LEU A 208 14.60 5.18 -5.40
C LEU A 208 15.64 4.24 -4.79
N THR A 209 15.21 3.28 -3.98
CA THR A 209 16.12 2.34 -3.33
C THR A 209 16.56 1.30 -4.35
N GLU A 210 17.80 1.38 -4.78
CA GLU A 210 18.43 0.39 -5.64
C GLU A 210 18.35 -0.98 -4.95
N SER A 211 17.85 -1.99 -5.64
CA SER A 211 17.99 -3.36 -5.17
C SER A 211 19.49 -3.61 -5.05
N ALA A 212 19.98 -3.96 -3.85
CA ALA A 212 21.35 -4.37 -3.70
C ALA A 212 21.65 -5.43 -4.77
N PRO A 213 22.77 -5.35 -5.49
CA PRO A 213 23.14 -6.38 -6.44
C PRO A 213 23.04 -7.73 -5.73
N ASP A 214 22.44 -8.68 -6.42
CA ASP A 214 22.31 -10.04 -5.91
C ASP A 214 23.72 -10.63 -5.81
N ASP A 215 24.38 -10.49 -4.65
CA ASP A 215 25.73 -11.01 -4.36
C ASP A 215 25.79 -12.54 -4.47
N THR A 216 24.65 -13.20 -4.76
CA THR A 216 24.57 -14.64 -5.01
C THR A 216 25.05 -15.04 -6.40
N ALA A 217 25.31 -14.10 -7.31
CA ALA A 217 25.81 -14.40 -8.66
C ALA A 217 27.31 -14.70 -8.72
N THR A 218 28.05 -14.54 -7.63
CA THR A 218 29.42 -15.08 -7.55
C THR A 218 29.35 -16.52 -7.04
N VAL A 219 28.68 -17.38 -7.80
CA VAL A 219 28.96 -18.81 -7.74
C VAL A 219 30.41 -18.93 -8.17
N ALA A 220 31.29 -19.13 -7.18
CA ALA A 220 32.67 -19.42 -7.45
C ALA A 220 32.74 -20.48 -8.53
N GLU A 221 33.35 -20.10 -9.65
CA GLU A 221 33.70 -21.02 -10.73
C GLU A 221 34.42 -22.20 -10.07
N PRO A 222 33.93 -23.44 -10.20
CA PRO A 222 34.56 -24.56 -9.55
C PRO A 222 36.02 -24.61 -10.01
N ALA A 223 36.95 -24.57 -9.05
CA ALA A 223 38.37 -24.67 -9.32
C ALA A 223 38.63 -25.81 -10.29
N PRO A 224 39.50 -25.62 -11.31
CA PRO A 224 39.83 -26.67 -12.25
C PRO A 224 40.22 -27.92 -11.50
N VAL A 225 39.55 -29.02 -11.75
CA VAL A 225 39.90 -30.32 -11.19
C VAL A 225 41.26 -30.67 -11.78
N GLU A 226 42.31 -30.56 -10.98
CA GLU A 226 43.62 -31.09 -11.32
C GLU A 226 43.47 -32.60 -11.53
N HIS A 227 43.54 -33.03 -12.78
CA HIS A 227 43.63 -34.45 -13.12
C HIS A 227 44.96 -34.96 -12.51
N PRO A 228 44.95 -36.01 -11.69
CA PRO A 228 46.18 -36.62 -11.24
C PRO A 228 46.98 -37.13 -12.44
N THR A 229 48.19 -36.67 -12.57
CA THR A 229 49.14 -37.16 -13.55
C THR A 229 49.31 -38.68 -13.34
N PRO A 230 49.21 -39.50 -14.42
CA PRO A 230 49.45 -40.92 -14.29
C PRO A 230 50.83 -41.16 -13.73
N ALA A 231 50.90 -41.91 -12.62
CA ALA A 231 52.18 -42.34 -12.07
C ALA A 231 52.90 -43.19 -13.12
N ASP A 232 54.14 -42.79 -13.41
CA ASP A 232 55.04 -43.58 -14.23
C ASP A 232 55.21 -44.96 -13.61
N ASP A 233 54.83 -45.98 -14.37
CA ASP A 233 55.00 -47.38 -14.05
C ASP A 233 56.53 -47.69 -14.21
N PRO A 234 57.28 -48.05 -13.14
CA PRO A 234 58.66 -48.48 -13.33
C PRO A 234 58.65 -49.89 -13.93
N ALA A 235 58.99 -49.97 -15.19
CA ALA A 235 59.30 -51.23 -15.90
C ALA A 235 60.40 -51.99 -15.20
N GLY A 236 60.14 -53.19 -14.92
CA GLY A 236 60.86 -54.41 -14.85
C GLY A 236 62.36 -54.43 -14.59
N GLU A 237 62.79 -55.22 -13.64
CA GLU A 237 63.82 -56.27 -13.76
C GLU A 237 63.41 -57.45 -12.87
#